data_b42e0e1b771ba37f449730741000800b
#
_entry.id   b42e0e1b771ba37f449730741000800b
#
_cell.length_a   1.000
_cell.length_b   1.000
_cell.length_c   1.000
_cell.angle_alpha   90.00
_cell.angle_beta   90.00
_cell.angle_gamma   90.00
#
_symmetry.space_group_name_H-M   'P 1'
#
loop_
_entity.id
_entity.type
_entity.pdbx_description
1 polymer ?
#
loop_
_entity_poly.entity_id
_entity_poly.type
_entity_poly.pdbx_seq_one_letter_code
_entity_poly.pdbx_strand_id
1 'polypeptide(L)'
;MFEIRVICDPADTDRVSHALAAAFDTDPARQYPTRDGKRARLYVTADHRPEPEPWPTPEQAYTLAPSIVSEIGWTARTAADGPFYDGLNREFWLRKAALLDRIALSDEADSAANDAADLATRAAQRLMELDGTAVICAPRYYVRQQYAAWAKNQ
;
A
#
# COMPACT_ATOMS: atom_id res chain seq x y z
N MET A 1 -17.55 16.74 3.90
CA MET A 1 -18.78 16.00 4.29
C MET A 1 -19.96 16.51 3.48
N PHE A 2 -20.76 15.63 2.87
CA PHE A 2 -21.96 15.95 2.06
C PHE A 2 -23.00 14.83 2.21
N GLU A 3 -24.26 15.10 1.83
CA GLU A 3 -25.32 14.09 1.88
C GLU A 3 -25.68 13.62 0.46
N ILE A 4 -25.73 12.30 0.29
CA ILE A 4 -26.19 11.65 -0.94
C ILE A 4 -27.61 11.15 -0.71
N ARG A 5 -28.51 11.53 -1.62
CA ARG A 5 -29.87 10.99 -1.65
C ARG A 5 -30.08 10.18 -2.91
N VAL A 6 -30.39 8.90 -2.75
CA VAL A 6 -30.70 8.01 -3.86
C VAL A 6 -32.13 7.50 -3.75
N ILE A 7 -32.83 7.41 -4.89
CA ILE A 7 -34.13 6.76 -4.98
C ILE A 7 -33.98 5.57 -5.92
N CYS A 8 -34.17 4.37 -5.39
CA CYS A 8 -33.99 3.10 -6.13
C CYS A 8 -35.13 2.13 -5.85
N ASP A 9 -35.12 1.00 -6.55
CA ASP A 9 -35.97 -0.13 -6.22
C ASP A 9 -35.56 -0.68 -4.83
N PRO A 10 -36.52 -1.11 -3.99
CA PRO A 10 -36.20 -1.74 -2.69
C PRO A 10 -35.26 -2.93 -2.79
N ALA A 11 -35.28 -3.68 -3.89
CA ALA A 11 -34.38 -4.81 -4.13
C ALA A 11 -32.94 -4.39 -4.44
N ASP A 12 -32.68 -3.14 -4.85
CA ASP A 12 -31.37 -2.62 -5.21
C ASP A 12 -30.68 -1.86 -4.06
N THR A 13 -31.33 -1.71 -2.91
CA THR A 13 -30.81 -0.86 -1.80
C THR A 13 -29.43 -1.28 -1.33
N ASP A 14 -29.20 -2.58 -1.17
CA ASP A 14 -27.91 -3.11 -0.72
C ASP A 14 -26.81 -2.90 -1.77
N ARG A 15 -27.12 -3.14 -3.05
CA ARG A 15 -26.19 -2.94 -4.15
C ARG A 15 -25.79 -1.46 -4.28
N VAL A 16 -26.75 -0.55 -4.14
CA VAL A 16 -26.49 0.90 -4.17
C VAL A 16 -25.64 1.31 -2.96
N SER A 17 -25.97 0.83 -1.75
CA SER A 17 -25.20 1.13 -0.55
C SER A 17 -23.75 0.66 -0.67
N HIS A 18 -23.51 -0.55 -1.18
CA HIS A 18 -22.15 -1.07 -1.43
C HIS A 18 -21.40 -0.24 -2.49
N ALA A 19 -22.08 0.17 -3.56
CA ALA A 19 -21.44 1.01 -4.59
C ALA A 19 -21.04 2.37 -4.04
N LEU A 20 -21.86 2.99 -3.20
CA LEU A 20 -21.53 4.25 -2.52
C LEU A 20 -20.37 4.08 -1.55
N ALA A 21 -20.37 3.03 -0.73
CA ALA A 21 -19.28 2.73 0.18
C ALA A 21 -17.97 2.37 -0.54
N ALA A 22 -18.02 1.88 -1.77
CA ALA A 22 -16.83 1.66 -2.59
C ALA A 22 -16.23 2.98 -3.12
N ALA A 23 -17.06 3.99 -3.39
CA ALA A 23 -16.65 5.27 -3.97
C ALA A 23 -16.30 6.35 -2.92
N PHE A 24 -16.95 6.33 -1.77
CA PHE A 24 -16.86 7.35 -0.73
C PHE A 24 -16.62 6.71 0.64
N ASP A 25 -16.15 7.52 1.59
CA ASP A 25 -16.23 7.19 3.01
C ASP A 25 -17.66 7.52 3.49
N THR A 26 -18.42 6.51 3.92
CA THR A 26 -19.86 6.66 4.16
C THR A 26 -20.28 6.16 5.53
N ASP A 27 -21.19 6.91 6.16
CA ASP A 27 -21.98 6.39 7.27
C ASP A 27 -23.00 5.34 6.78
N PRO A 28 -23.56 4.52 7.69
CA PRO A 28 -24.62 3.59 7.35
C PRO A 28 -25.82 4.28 6.70
N ALA A 29 -26.27 3.74 5.57
CA ALA A 29 -27.41 4.29 4.82
C ALA A 29 -28.70 4.24 5.66
N ARG A 30 -29.42 5.36 5.72
CA ARG A 30 -30.77 5.41 6.30
C ARG A 30 -31.80 5.21 5.19
N GLN A 31 -32.65 4.21 5.33
CA GLN A 31 -33.63 3.85 4.32
C GLN A 31 -35.05 4.26 4.74
N TYR A 32 -35.79 4.87 3.81
CA TYR A 32 -37.19 5.25 3.98
C TYR A 32 -37.99 4.89 2.71
N PRO A 33 -39.28 4.49 2.83
CA PRO A 33 -40.12 4.30 1.66
C PRO A 33 -40.42 5.64 0.97
N THR A 34 -40.66 5.61 -0.33
CA THR A 34 -41.23 6.76 -1.04
C THR A 34 -42.74 6.91 -0.63
N ARG A 35 -43.33 8.07 -0.91
CA ARG A 35 -44.69 8.41 -0.51
C ARG A 35 -45.72 7.49 -1.13
N ASP A 36 -45.45 6.92 -2.30
CA ASP A 36 -46.23 5.92 -2.99
C ASP A 36 -45.93 4.46 -2.59
N GLY A 37 -44.94 4.26 -1.71
CA GLY A 37 -44.48 2.95 -1.23
C GLY A 37 -43.77 2.09 -2.28
N LYS A 38 -43.60 2.56 -3.53
CA LYS A 38 -43.07 1.74 -4.62
C LYS A 38 -41.54 1.73 -4.69
N ARG A 39 -40.85 2.73 -4.11
CA ARG A 39 -39.39 2.86 -4.15
C ARG A 39 -38.86 3.10 -2.75
N ALA A 40 -37.56 2.88 -2.59
CA ALA A 40 -36.80 3.23 -1.41
C ALA A 40 -36.02 4.53 -1.63
N ARG A 41 -35.93 5.34 -0.56
CA ARG A 41 -35.05 6.50 -0.47
C ARG A 41 -33.90 6.16 0.47
N LEU A 42 -32.68 6.26 -0.01
CA LEU A 42 -31.47 6.13 0.79
C LEU A 42 -30.91 7.53 1.06
N TYR A 43 -30.57 7.80 2.30
CA TYR A 43 -29.82 8.97 2.73
C TYR A 43 -28.50 8.49 3.32
N VAL A 44 -27.40 8.93 2.74
CA VAL A 44 -26.05 8.54 3.12
C VAL A 44 -25.23 9.80 3.34
N THR A 45 -24.71 9.96 4.55
CA THR A 45 -23.69 10.97 4.79
C THR A 45 -22.39 10.43 4.21
N ALA A 46 -21.73 11.22 3.38
CA ALA A 46 -20.52 10.81 2.70
C ALA A 46 -19.44 11.89 2.83
N ASP A 47 -18.20 11.45 2.81
CA ASP A 47 -17.06 12.31 2.60
C ASP A 47 -16.21 11.79 1.45
N HIS A 48 -15.41 12.67 0.85
CA HIS A 48 -14.43 12.22 -0.11
C HIS A 48 -13.47 11.25 0.58
N ARG A 49 -13.30 10.06 -0.02
CA ARG A 49 -12.22 9.19 0.44
C ARG A 49 -10.90 9.96 0.23
N PRO A 50 -10.04 10.08 1.26
CA PRO A 50 -8.76 10.73 1.07
C PRO A 50 -8.06 10.07 -0.12
N GLU A 51 -7.59 10.86 -1.07
CA GLU A 51 -6.76 10.35 -2.14
C GLU A 51 -5.60 9.59 -1.49
N PRO A 52 -5.28 8.37 -1.96
CA PRO A 52 -4.11 7.67 -1.47
C PRO A 52 -2.92 8.62 -1.63
N GLU A 53 -2.17 8.83 -0.55
CA GLU A 53 -0.96 9.66 -0.62
C GLU A 53 -0.13 9.19 -1.82
N PRO A 54 0.32 10.12 -2.66
CA PRO A 54 1.11 9.75 -3.83
C PRO A 54 2.31 8.93 -3.36
N TRP A 55 2.61 7.85 -4.07
CA TRP A 55 3.76 7.01 -3.77
C TRP A 55 5.01 7.87 -3.67
N PRO A 56 5.81 7.77 -2.60
CA PRO A 56 7.00 8.60 -2.46
C PRO A 56 7.97 8.33 -3.61
N THR A 57 8.58 9.39 -4.12
CA THR A 57 9.70 9.22 -5.07
C THR A 57 10.86 8.50 -4.40
N PRO A 58 11.79 7.91 -5.14
CA PRO A 58 12.98 7.28 -4.55
C PRO A 58 13.75 8.21 -3.61
N GLU A 59 13.89 9.48 -3.99
CA GLU A 59 14.59 10.50 -3.21
C GLU A 59 13.87 10.76 -1.88
N GLN A 60 12.55 10.86 -1.93
CA GLN A 60 11.72 11.06 -0.73
C GLN A 60 11.77 9.84 0.19
N ALA A 61 11.65 8.64 -0.40
CA ALA A 61 11.62 7.38 0.35
C ALA A 61 12.93 7.13 1.10
N TYR A 62 14.07 7.46 0.50
CA TYR A 62 15.40 7.10 0.99
C TYR A 62 16.20 8.27 1.55
N THR A 63 15.57 9.43 1.78
CA THR A 63 16.24 10.63 2.34
C THR A 63 16.98 10.33 3.64
N LEU A 64 16.42 9.51 4.51
CA LEU A 64 17.00 9.15 5.81
C LEU A 64 17.75 7.81 5.78
N ALA A 65 17.90 7.19 4.61
CA ALA A 65 18.53 5.88 4.51
C ALA A 65 20.05 5.96 4.74
N PRO A 66 20.62 5.00 5.50
CA PRO A 66 22.07 4.85 5.61
C PRO A 66 22.73 4.62 4.25
N SER A 67 24.06 4.70 4.18
CA SER A 67 24.77 4.41 2.93
C SER A 67 24.51 2.98 2.45
N ILE A 68 24.52 2.76 1.13
CA ILE A 68 24.36 1.42 0.53
C ILE A 68 25.35 0.42 1.14
N VAL A 69 26.60 0.82 1.33
CA VAL A 69 27.66 -0.04 1.92
C VAL A 69 27.30 -0.44 3.36
N SER A 70 26.78 0.50 4.16
CA SER A 70 26.34 0.23 5.53
C SER A 70 25.18 -0.76 5.56
N GLU A 71 24.20 -0.60 4.66
CA GLU A 71 23.03 -1.49 4.56
C GLU A 71 23.43 -2.89 4.05
N ILE A 72 24.37 -3.02 3.13
CA ILE A 72 24.93 -4.31 2.72
C ILE A 72 25.53 -5.02 3.95
N GLY A 73 26.36 -4.32 4.72
CA GLY A 73 26.99 -4.89 5.92
C GLY A 73 25.98 -5.31 6.98
N TRP A 74 24.94 -4.50 7.22
CA TRP A 74 23.88 -4.86 8.16
C TRP A 74 23.07 -6.07 7.68
N THR A 75 22.66 -6.09 6.41
CA THR A 75 21.87 -7.17 5.80
C THR A 75 22.65 -8.50 5.84
N ALA A 76 23.94 -8.48 5.50
CA ALA A 76 24.79 -9.67 5.53
C ALA A 76 24.94 -10.23 6.94
N ARG A 77 25.20 -9.39 7.95
CA ARG A 77 25.29 -9.81 9.36
C ARG A 77 23.99 -10.37 9.86
N THR A 78 22.87 -9.67 9.64
CA THR A 78 21.54 -10.13 10.09
C THR A 78 21.18 -11.46 9.47
N ALA A 79 21.53 -11.69 8.20
CA ALA A 79 21.29 -12.98 7.54
C ALA A 79 22.19 -14.10 8.11
N ALA A 80 23.43 -13.79 8.49
CA ALA A 80 24.36 -14.76 9.07
C ALA A 80 23.99 -15.12 10.52
N ASP A 81 23.51 -14.16 11.30
CA ASP A 81 23.16 -14.32 12.71
C ASP A 81 21.72 -14.85 12.91
N GLY A 82 20.90 -14.85 11.86
CA GLY A 82 19.51 -15.27 11.91
C GLY A 82 19.35 -16.76 12.21
N PRO A 83 18.39 -17.16 13.06
CA PRO A 83 18.12 -18.55 13.35
C PRO A 83 17.62 -19.28 12.08
N PHE A 84 18.15 -20.46 11.84
CA PHE A 84 17.88 -21.29 10.64
C PHE A 84 16.38 -21.63 10.46
N TYR A 85 15.59 -21.62 11.57
CA TYR A 85 14.21 -22.12 11.59
C TYR A 85 13.13 -21.05 11.73
N ASP A 86 13.41 -19.85 12.23
CA ASP A 86 12.39 -18.84 12.52
C ASP A 86 12.16 -17.83 11.38
N GLY A 87 12.95 -17.93 10.32
CA GLY A 87 12.91 -16.99 9.22
C GLY A 87 13.42 -15.59 9.61
N LEU A 88 13.67 -14.77 8.62
CA LEU A 88 14.09 -13.39 8.84
C LEU A 88 12.87 -12.51 9.03
N ASN A 89 12.93 -11.57 9.97
CA ASN A 89 11.80 -10.73 10.35
C ASN A 89 11.43 -9.69 9.26
N ARG A 90 10.29 -9.02 9.49
CA ARG A 90 9.78 -7.99 8.57
C ARG A 90 10.79 -6.86 8.32
N GLU A 91 11.49 -6.40 9.36
CA GLU A 91 12.48 -5.32 9.23
C GLU A 91 13.63 -5.71 8.30
N PHE A 92 14.12 -6.94 8.42
CA PHE A 92 15.14 -7.45 7.51
C PHE A 92 14.68 -7.37 6.05
N TRP A 93 13.45 -7.85 5.75
CA TRP A 93 12.94 -7.85 4.39
C TRP A 93 12.65 -6.46 3.87
N LEU A 94 12.18 -5.54 4.72
CA LEU A 94 11.98 -4.14 4.38
C LEU A 94 13.31 -3.47 4.00
N ARG A 95 14.33 -3.60 4.83
CA ARG A 95 15.65 -2.99 4.60
C ARG A 95 16.36 -3.63 3.42
N LYS A 96 16.29 -4.96 3.27
CA LYS A 96 16.84 -5.68 2.11
C LYS A 96 16.17 -5.25 0.81
N ALA A 97 14.84 -5.15 0.77
CA ALA A 97 14.12 -4.72 -0.41
C ALA A 97 14.43 -3.26 -0.77
N ALA A 98 14.52 -2.37 0.22
CA ALA A 98 14.92 -0.98 0.03
C ALA A 98 16.35 -0.86 -0.48
N LEU A 99 17.28 -1.64 0.06
CA LEU A 99 18.68 -1.69 -0.42
C LEU A 99 18.74 -2.10 -1.90
N LEU A 100 18.06 -3.18 -2.26
CA LEU A 100 18.04 -3.68 -3.63
C LEU A 100 17.35 -2.70 -4.59
N ASP A 101 16.26 -2.03 -4.15
CA ASP A 101 15.62 -0.97 -4.95
C ASP A 101 16.59 0.20 -5.22
N ARG A 102 17.37 0.62 -4.22
CA ARG A 102 18.37 1.69 -4.38
C ARG A 102 19.50 1.30 -5.32
N ILE A 103 19.96 0.05 -5.26
CA ILE A 103 20.98 -0.47 -6.19
C ILE A 103 20.40 -0.50 -7.61
N ALA A 104 19.21 -1.04 -7.78
CA ALA A 104 18.53 -1.09 -9.08
C ALA A 104 18.35 0.30 -9.70
N LEU A 105 18.00 1.31 -8.90
CA LEU A 105 17.88 2.70 -9.37
C LEU A 105 19.21 3.29 -9.84
N SER A 106 20.31 2.96 -9.15
CA SER A 106 21.65 3.41 -9.56
C SER A 106 22.04 2.79 -10.90
N ASP A 107 21.75 1.51 -11.09
CA ASP A 107 22.10 0.79 -12.31
C ASP A 107 21.16 1.17 -13.49
N GLU A 108 19.87 1.44 -13.24
CA GLU A 108 18.91 1.93 -14.27
C GLU A 108 19.39 3.23 -14.92
N ALA A 109 20.19 4.05 -14.19
CA ALA A 109 20.81 5.26 -14.73
C ALA A 109 21.93 4.94 -15.75
N ASP A 110 22.54 3.76 -15.67
CA ASP A 110 23.67 3.34 -16.53
C ASP A 110 23.26 2.49 -17.73
N SER A 111 21.96 2.33 -18.01
CA SER A 111 21.38 1.63 -19.19
C SER A 111 21.74 0.15 -19.35
N ALA A 112 22.16 -0.55 -18.31
CA ALA A 112 22.40 -1.99 -18.34
C ALA A 112 21.14 -2.79 -18.01
N ALA A 113 20.84 -3.85 -18.76
CA ALA A 113 19.83 -4.84 -18.41
C ALA A 113 20.21 -5.49 -17.07
N ASN A 114 19.29 -5.48 -16.08
CA ASN A 114 19.72 -5.38 -14.70
C ASN A 114 19.05 -6.44 -13.82
N ASP A 115 19.83 -7.45 -13.44
CA ASP A 115 19.44 -8.45 -12.44
C ASP A 115 19.03 -7.82 -11.09
N ALA A 116 19.51 -6.60 -10.80
CA ALA A 116 19.21 -5.89 -9.56
C ALA A 116 17.73 -5.48 -9.49
N ALA A 117 17.11 -5.07 -10.60
CA ALA A 117 15.69 -4.73 -10.66
C ALA A 117 14.79 -5.96 -10.39
N ASP A 118 15.18 -7.12 -10.92
CA ASP A 118 14.48 -8.38 -10.66
C ASP A 118 14.62 -8.84 -9.20
N LEU A 119 15.83 -8.69 -8.65
CA LEU A 119 16.09 -9.00 -7.24
C LEU A 119 15.34 -8.06 -6.30
N ALA A 120 15.29 -6.76 -6.62
CA ALA A 120 14.52 -5.77 -5.88
C ALA A 120 13.02 -6.10 -5.90
N THR A 121 12.49 -6.46 -7.06
CA THR A 121 11.08 -6.84 -7.22
C THR A 121 10.74 -8.08 -6.41
N ARG A 122 11.59 -9.12 -6.45
CA ARG A 122 11.38 -10.36 -5.64
C ARG A 122 11.44 -10.10 -4.14
N ALA A 123 12.39 -9.27 -3.68
CA ALA A 123 12.47 -8.91 -2.27
C ALA A 123 11.26 -8.09 -1.81
N ALA A 124 10.78 -7.19 -2.66
CA ALA A 124 9.56 -6.41 -2.43
C ALA A 124 8.31 -7.30 -2.34
N GLN A 125 8.17 -8.27 -3.24
CA GLN A 125 7.08 -9.26 -3.20
C GLN A 125 7.11 -10.06 -1.89
N ARG A 126 8.31 -10.46 -1.44
CA ARG A 126 8.44 -11.17 -0.16
C ARG A 126 8.00 -10.33 1.03
N LEU A 127 8.29 -9.03 1.03
CA LEU A 127 7.79 -8.11 2.05
C LEU A 127 6.26 -8.01 2.01
N MET A 128 5.67 -7.88 0.82
CA MET A 128 4.21 -7.82 0.64
C MET A 128 3.51 -9.10 1.14
N GLU A 129 4.10 -10.27 0.89
CA GLU A 129 3.61 -11.54 1.41
C GLU A 129 3.61 -11.57 2.94
N LEU A 130 4.70 -11.12 3.57
CA LEU A 130 4.81 -11.05 5.03
C LEU A 130 3.79 -10.09 5.64
N ASP A 131 3.51 -8.99 4.96
CA ASP A 131 2.53 -7.99 5.39
C ASP A 131 1.08 -8.41 5.09
N GLY A 132 0.87 -9.51 4.36
CA GLY A 132 -0.46 -10.00 3.96
C GLY A 132 -1.23 -9.00 3.10
N THR A 133 -0.53 -8.16 2.33
CA THR A 133 -1.17 -7.08 1.57
C THR A 133 -1.67 -7.56 0.22
N ALA A 134 -2.94 -7.23 -0.08
CA ALA A 134 -3.54 -7.39 -1.40
C ALA A 134 -3.44 -6.11 -2.25
N VAL A 135 -2.35 -5.36 -2.11
CA VAL A 135 -2.20 -4.06 -2.81
C VAL A 135 -1.89 -4.29 -4.28
N ILE A 136 -2.72 -3.71 -5.16
CA ILE A 136 -2.48 -3.70 -6.61
C ILE A 136 -1.55 -2.53 -6.93
N CYS A 137 -0.25 -2.72 -6.74
CA CYS A 137 0.77 -1.75 -7.14
C CYS A 137 2.05 -2.48 -7.57
N ALA A 138 2.95 -1.76 -8.26
CA ALA A 138 4.28 -2.29 -8.50
C ALA A 138 5.01 -2.48 -7.15
N PRO A 139 5.58 -3.67 -6.88
CA PRO A 139 6.12 -4.03 -5.55
C PRO A 139 7.15 -3.04 -5.01
N ARG A 140 7.99 -2.47 -5.87
CA ARG A 140 9.03 -1.48 -5.48
C ARG A 140 8.42 -0.18 -4.92
N TYR A 141 7.24 0.26 -5.40
CA TYR A 141 6.54 1.42 -4.81
C TYR A 141 6.05 1.13 -3.39
N TYR A 142 5.56 -0.08 -3.16
CA TYR A 142 5.19 -0.52 -1.82
C TYR A 142 6.37 -0.42 -0.85
N VAL A 143 7.54 -0.92 -1.25
CA VAL A 143 8.76 -0.83 -0.44
C VAL A 143 9.10 0.63 -0.10
N ARG A 144 9.07 1.53 -1.07
CA ARG A 144 9.37 2.96 -0.87
C ARG A 144 8.43 3.58 0.17
N GLN A 145 7.14 3.30 0.09
CA GLN A 145 6.15 3.78 1.06
C GLN A 145 6.43 3.23 2.47
N GLN A 146 6.61 1.92 2.58
CA GLN A 146 6.86 1.27 3.86
C GLN A 146 8.18 1.72 4.49
N TYR A 147 9.21 1.90 3.67
CA TYR A 147 10.52 2.36 4.14
C TYR A 147 10.48 3.82 4.62
N ALA A 148 9.82 4.71 3.87
CA ALA A 148 9.64 6.11 4.26
C ALA A 148 8.91 6.24 5.61
N ALA A 149 7.87 5.42 5.82
CA ALA A 149 7.13 5.39 7.08
C ALA A 149 7.98 4.83 8.24
N TRP A 150 8.72 3.75 8.00
CA TRP A 150 9.60 3.13 8.99
C TRP A 150 10.74 4.07 9.40
N ALA A 151 11.42 4.69 8.43
CA ALA A 151 12.58 5.57 8.68
C ALA A 151 12.25 6.82 9.50
N LYS A 152 11.01 7.31 9.45
CA LYS A 152 10.54 8.43 10.28
C LYS A 152 10.37 8.08 11.77
N ASN A 153 10.33 6.78 12.10
CA ASN A 153 10.08 6.29 13.45
C ASN A 153 11.33 5.65 14.11
N GLN A 154 12.53 5.86 13.53
CA GLN A 154 13.81 5.36 14.06
C GLN A 154 14.53 6.33 15.00
#